data_f3b07c4ec2bc9dc7b9677c70e4ee7d7a
#
_entry.id   f3b07c4ec2bc9dc7b9677c70e4ee7d7a
#
_cell.length_a   1.000
_cell.length_b   1.000
_cell.length_c   1.000
_cell.angle_alpha   90.00
_cell.angle_beta   90.00
_cell.angle_gamma   90.00
#
_symmetry.space_group_name_H-M   'P 1'
#
loop_
_entity.id
_entity.type
_entity.pdbx_description
1 polymer ?
#
loop_
_entity_poly.entity_id
_entity_poly.type
_entity_poly.pdbx_seq_one_letter_code
_entity_poly.pdbx_strand_id
1 'polypeptide(L)'
;MNPTAQRIHELTDLLNRYAYEYYTLDAPSIPDAEYDRLFRELEALERNHPELKLPDSPTQRVGGEPLAGFAEVRHEVPMLSLTNAFSPQDENGVFDHAEMYAFDQRVRDGLDGGNPEYVIEPKFDGLAISLLYRDGVLVQAATRGDGTTGEDVTRNVKTVSNIPLRLHGENVPELIEVRGEVLMLKADFAGLNKRQAENGQKPFANPRNAAAGSLRQLDSRITAQRKLHFFPYSIARQQGGFEAEEHIQELAYFQELGFSLPNGNFGCFKNIGEVLAFYEHMQQKRPELPYEIDGMVVKVNSLAQQRELGFISRAPRWAVAHKFPAEEALTIVEAIDVQIGRTGAVTPVARLQPVFVGGVTVTNATLHNQDEVSRKDVRVGDTVVVRRAGDVIPEVVRVIFERRPMQETAVAVSDGIGHQQDDLFAETPSAKQTESVPLHKPYRLPARCPICRSEIEREE
;
A
#
# COMPACT_ATOMS: atom_id res chain seq x y z
N MET A 1 -31.28 -14.51 -1.79
CA MET A 1 -30.61 -13.21 -2.10
C MET A 1 -29.89 -13.41 -3.42
N ASN A 2 -29.82 -12.39 -4.29
CA ASN A 2 -29.02 -12.47 -5.52
C ASN A 2 -27.55 -12.66 -5.12
N PRO A 3 -26.80 -13.66 -5.63
CA PRO A 3 -25.40 -13.90 -5.28
C PRO A 3 -24.50 -12.65 -5.46
N THR A 4 -24.76 -11.85 -6.51
CA THR A 4 -24.05 -10.58 -6.75
C THR A 4 -24.32 -9.56 -5.64
N ALA A 5 -25.58 -9.42 -5.20
CA ALA A 5 -25.94 -8.51 -4.11
C ALA A 5 -25.30 -8.94 -2.79
N GLN A 6 -25.29 -10.25 -2.52
CA GLN A 6 -24.61 -10.79 -1.34
C GLN A 6 -23.11 -10.49 -1.38
N ARG A 7 -22.44 -10.71 -2.51
CA ARG A 7 -21.01 -10.42 -2.66
C ARG A 7 -20.68 -8.93 -2.51
N ILE A 8 -21.52 -8.03 -3.01
CA ILE A 8 -21.39 -6.59 -2.80
C ILE A 8 -21.47 -6.24 -1.31
N HIS A 9 -22.43 -6.81 -0.57
CA HIS A 9 -22.52 -6.61 0.88
C HIS A 9 -21.27 -7.08 1.61
N GLU A 10 -20.84 -8.32 1.36
CA GLU A 10 -19.63 -8.90 1.98
C GLU A 10 -18.39 -8.05 1.74
N LEU A 11 -18.17 -7.61 0.49
CA LEU A 11 -17.04 -6.76 0.13
C LEU A 11 -17.14 -5.37 0.77
N THR A 12 -18.34 -4.81 0.83
CA THR A 12 -18.58 -3.50 1.48
C THR A 12 -18.24 -3.56 2.96
N ASP A 13 -18.76 -4.56 3.68
CA ASP A 13 -18.48 -4.75 5.11
C ASP A 13 -17.00 -5.00 5.38
N LEU A 14 -16.39 -5.87 4.58
CA LEU A 14 -14.98 -6.25 4.70
C LEU A 14 -14.06 -5.05 4.46
N LEU A 15 -14.28 -4.31 3.39
CA LEU A 15 -13.47 -3.15 3.02
C LEU A 15 -13.66 -1.96 3.97
N ASN A 16 -14.87 -1.74 4.48
CA ASN A 16 -15.12 -0.74 5.52
C ASN A 16 -14.34 -1.08 6.80
N ARG A 17 -14.32 -2.36 7.21
CA ARG A 17 -13.52 -2.82 8.35
C ARG A 17 -12.03 -2.62 8.11
N TYR A 18 -11.49 -3.01 6.96
CA TYR A 18 -10.08 -2.83 6.63
C TYR A 18 -9.68 -1.36 6.52
N ALA A 19 -10.58 -0.52 5.99
CA ALA A 19 -10.38 0.92 5.97
C ALA A 19 -10.28 1.50 7.39
N TYR A 20 -11.15 1.07 8.31
CA TYR A 20 -11.09 1.47 9.71
C TYR A 20 -9.79 1.02 10.38
N GLU A 21 -9.38 -0.24 10.18
CA GLU A 21 -8.11 -0.77 10.69
C GLU A 21 -6.90 0.01 10.17
N TYR A 22 -6.91 0.36 8.89
CA TYR A 22 -5.83 1.09 8.22
C TYR A 22 -5.78 2.57 8.59
N TYR A 23 -6.90 3.30 8.38
CA TYR A 23 -6.91 4.75 8.50
C TYR A 23 -7.15 5.26 9.93
N THR A 24 -7.80 4.45 10.77
CA THR A 24 -8.20 4.87 12.12
C THR A 24 -7.34 4.22 13.20
N LEU A 25 -7.09 2.92 13.11
CA LEU A 25 -6.35 2.19 14.14
C LEU A 25 -4.85 2.10 13.87
N ASP A 26 -4.36 2.46 12.68
CA ASP A 26 -2.98 2.23 12.22
C ASP A 26 -2.50 0.77 12.47
N ALA A 27 -3.42 -0.17 12.33
CA ALA A 27 -3.19 -1.60 12.60
C ALA A 27 -3.85 -2.46 11.52
N PRO A 28 -3.45 -2.30 10.25
CA PRO A 28 -4.03 -3.04 9.14
C PRO A 28 -3.84 -4.54 9.31
N SER A 29 -4.89 -5.31 9.03
CA SER A 29 -4.89 -6.78 9.10
C SER A 29 -4.60 -7.44 7.76
N ILE A 30 -4.61 -6.68 6.66
CA ILE A 30 -4.30 -7.16 5.30
C ILE A 30 -3.30 -6.23 4.59
N PRO A 31 -2.56 -6.74 3.57
CA PRO A 31 -1.70 -5.93 2.71
C PRO A 31 -2.51 -4.95 1.85
N ASP A 32 -1.92 -3.79 1.50
CA ASP A 32 -2.52 -2.81 0.58
C ASP A 32 -2.92 -3.44 -0.76
N ALA A 33 -2.09 -4.34 -1.29
CA ALA A 33 -2.37 -5.02 -2.56
C ALA A 33 -3.65 -5.87 -2.50
N GLU A 34 -3.92 -6.51 -1.34
CA GLU A 34 -5.15 -7.28 -1.15
C GLU A 34 -6.35 -6.35 -0.97
N TYR A 35 -6.20 -5.25 -0.23
CA TYR A 35 -7.23 -4.21 -0.16
C TYR A 35 -7.56 -3.68 -1.55
N ASP A 36 -6.55 -3.31 -2.35
CA ASP A 36 -6.72 -2.81 -3.71
C ASP A 36 -7.41 -3.85 -4.62
N ARG A 37 -7.08 -5.14 -4.46
CA ARG A 37 -7.72 -6.23 -5.22
C ARG A 37 -9.22 -6.34 -4.90
N LEU A 38 -9.56 -6.41 -3.61
CA LEU A 38 -10.95 -6.50 -3.15
C LEU A 38 -11.73 -5.23 -3.52
N PHE A 39 -11.08 -4.08 -3.46
CA PHE A 39 -11.67 -2.82 -3.84
C PHE A 39 -12.02 -2.78 -5.34
N ARG A 40 -11.10 -3.22 -6.22
CA ARG A 40 -11.35 -3.34 -7.68
C ARG A 40 -12.47 -4.34 -7.98
N GLU A 41 -12.57 -5.44 -7.23
CA GLU A 41 -13.66 -6.40 -7.34
C GLU A 41 -15.01 -5.73 -7.04
N LEU A 42 -15.10 -4.98 -5.93
CA LEU A 42 -16.31 -4.24 -5.58
C LEU A 42 -16.67 -3.19 -6.64
N GLU A 43 -15.69 -2.41 -7.12
CA GLU A 43 -15.92 -1.43 -8.20
C GLU A 43 -16.46 -2.07 -9.48
N ALA A 44 -15.93 -3.23 -9.86
CA ALA A 44 -16.38 -3.94 -11.05
C ALA A 44 -17.83 -4.44 -10.89
N LEU A 45 -18.18 -4.98 -9.71
CA LEU A 45 -19.53 -5.42 -9.42
C LEU A 45 -20.54 -4.26 -9.42
N GLU A 46 -20.19 -3.15 -8.76
CA GLU A 46 -21.06 -1.95 -8.72
C GLU A 46 -21.19 -1.26 -10.09
N ARG A 47 -20.15 -1.30 -10.93
CA ARG A 47 -20.22 -0.79 -12.30
C ARG A 47 -21.18 -1.60 -13.17
N ASN A 48 -21.18 -2.92 -12.98
CA ASN A 48 -22.04 -3.82 -13.72
C ASN A 48 -23.48 -3.85 -13.17
N HIS A 49 -23.66 -3.50 -11.89
CA HIS A 49 -24.92 -3.52 -11.16
C HIS A 49 -25.11 -2.25 -10.32
N PRO A 50 -25.27 -1.05 -10.97
CA PRO A 50 -25.37 0.23 -10.25
C PRO A 50 -26.53 0.28 -9.25
N GLU A 51 -27.60 -0.47 -9.52
CA GLU A 51 -28.80 -0.59 -8.69
C GLU A 51 -28.55 -1.34 -7.36
N LEU A 52 -27.45 -2.10 -7.27
CA LEU A 52 -27.05 -2.83 -6.06
C LEU A 52 -26.03 -2.07 -5.21
N LYS A 53 -25.58 -0.90 -5.65
CA LYS A 53 -24.60 -0.10 -4.92
C LYS A 53 -25.14 0.36 -3.58
N LEU A 54 -24.39 0.07 -2.50
CA LEU A 54 -24.81 0.41 -1.14
C LEU A 54 -24.47 1.86 -0.80
N PRO A 55 -25.30 2.56 0.02
CA PRO A 55 -25.04 3.94 0.45
C PRO A 55 -23.75 4.11 1.25
N ASP A 56 -23.31 3.06 1.93
CA ASP A 56 -22.09 2.97 2.75
C ASP A 56 -20.94 2.29 2.05
N SER A 57 -21.05 2.04 0.75
CA SER A 57 -19.98 1.43 -0.04
C SER A 57 -18.67 2.24 0.09
N PRO A 58 -17.53 1.58 0.39
CA PRO A 58 -16.22 2.25 0.50
C PRO A 58 -15.78 2.87 -0.83
N THR A 59 -16.40 2.50 -1.96
CA THR A 59 -16.17 3.17 -3.24
C THR A 59 -16.65 4.63 -3.25
N GLN A 60 -17.42 5.04 -2.23
CA GLN A 60 -17.90 6.40 -2.05
C GLN A 60 -17.14 7.17 -0.94
N ARG A 61 -16.30 6.49 -0.16
CA ARG A 61 -15.50 7.06 0.94
C ARG A 61 -14.00 6.99 0.65
N VAL A 62 -13.22 7.71 1.47
CA VAL A 62 -11.76 7.80 1.33
C VAL A 62 -11.01 7.16 2.51
N GLY A 63 -11.65 6.87 3.64
CA GLY A 63 -10.96 6.35 4.83
C GLY A 63 -11.91 6.04 5.98
N GLY A 64 -11.34 5.75 7.15
CA GLY A 64 -12.06 5.43 8.38
C GLY A 64 -12.56 6.66 9.15
N GLU A 65 -13.34 6.43 10.21
CA GLU A 65 -13.84 7.47 11.11
C GLU A 65 -12.77 7.94 12.11
N PRO A 66 -12.86 9.20 12.63
CA PRO A 66 -11.98 9.71 13.68
C PRO A 66 -12.02 8.86 14.97
N LEU A 67 -10.85 8.78 15.66
CA LEU A 67 -10.80 8.14 16.99
C LEU A 67 -11.46 9.00 18.06
N ALA A 68 -12.06 8.37 19.07
CA ALA A 68 -12.58 9.07 20.24
C ALA A 68 -11.43 9.74 21.01
N GLY A 69 -11.63 11.01 21.38
CA GLY A 69 -10.66 11.82 22.14
C GLY A 69 -10.05 12.99 21.37
N PHE A 70 -10.20 13.04 20.05
CA PHE A 70 -9.96 14.24 19.25
C PHE A 70 -11.29 14.89 18.87
N ALA A 71 -11.30 16.22 18.76
CA ALA A 71 -12.44 16.93 18.18
C ALA A 71 -12.56 16.59 16.69
N GLU A 72 -13.78 16.50 16.20
CA GLU A 72 -14.04 16.29 14.78
C GLU A 72 -13.91 17.60 14.00
N VAL A 73 -13.32 17.51 12.82
CA VAL A 73 -13.23 18.59 11.83
C VAL A 73 -13.88 18.13 10.53
N ARG A 74 -14.93 18.80 10.11
CA ARG A 74 -15.55 18.56 8.81
C ARG A 74 -14.79 19.34 7.74
N HIS A 75 -14.33 18.64 6.72
CA HIS A 75 -13.69 19.26 5.56
C HIS A 75 -14.74 19.98 4.69
N GLU A 76 -14.52 21.26 4.41
CA GLU A 76 -15.41 21.99 3.47
C GLU A 76 -15.25 21.50 2.03
N VAL A 77 -14.02 21.16 1.65
CA VAL A 77 -13.72 20.46 0.40
C VAL A 77 -13.29 19.04 0.77
N PRO A 78 -13.93 17.97 0.27
CA PRO A 78 -13.56 16.60 0.59
C PRO A 78 -12.09 16.28 0.26
N MET A 79 -11.43 15.52 1.13
CA MET A 79 -10.07 14.99 0.90
C MET A 79 -10.13 13.66 0.16
N LEU A 80 -10.15 13.72 -1.16
CA LEU A 80 -10.32 12.57 -2.03
C LEU A 80 -9.07 11.67 -2.06
N SER A 81 -9.25 10.42 -2.48
CA SER A 81 -8.17 9.49 -2.84
C SER A 81 -7.69 9.73 -4.27
N LEU A 82 -6.69 8.96 -4.69
CA LEU A 82 -6.25 8.87 -6.08
C LEU A 82 -6.59 7.49 -6.64
N THR A 83 -6.86 7.42 -7.94
CA THR A 83 -6.86 6.16 -8.67
C THR A 83 -5.41 5.66 -8.77
N ASN A 84 -5.19 4.35 -8.57
CA ASN A 84 -3.88 3.76 -8.74
C ASN A 84 -3.67 3.33 -10.19
N ALA A 85 -2.42 3.44 -10.65
CA ALA A 85 -1.91 2.81 -11.85
C ALA A 85 -0.62 2.05 -11.52
N PHE A 86 -0.40 0.94 -12.19
CA PHE A 86 0.74 0.05 -12.00
C PHE A 86 1.48 -0.15 -13.30
N SER A 87 2.78 -0.32 -13.21
CA SER A 87 3.64 -0.70 -14.31
C SER A 87 4.44 -1.94 -13.90
N PRO A 88 3.90 -3.14 -14.15
CA PRO A 88 4.63 -4.37 -13.88
C PRO A 88 5.90 -4.44 -14.73
N GLN A 89 6.93 -5.10 -14.21
CA GLN A 89 8.15 -5.41 -14.95
C GLN A 89 8.11 -6.85 -15.46
N ASP A 90 8.64 -7.06 -16.66
CA ASP A 90 8.88 -8.39 -17.19
C ASP A 90 10.16 -9.04 -16.59
N GLU A 91 10.50 -10.24 -17.02
CA GLU A 91 11.69 -10.98 -16.57
C GLU A 91 13.01 -10.25 -16.86
N ASN A 92 13.02 -9.34 -17.82
CA ASN A 92 14.18 -8.53 -18.20
C ASN A 92 14.21 -7.16 -17.51
N GLY A 93 13.22 -6.88 -16.65
CA GLY A 93 13.09 -5.60 -15.95
C GLY A 93 12.47 -4.47 -16.78
N VAL A 94 11.87 -4.79 -17.93
CA VAL A 94 11.19 -3.80 -18.79
C VAL A 94 9.79 -3.54 -18.26
N PHE A 95 9.45 -2.27 -18.10
CA PHE A 95 8.13 -1.86 -17.60
C PHE A 95 7.05 -1.96 -18.68
N ASP A 96 5.88 -2.45 -18.28
CA ASP A 96 4.63 -2.29 -19.03
C ASP A 96 3.84 -1.11 -18.45
N HIS A 97 3.82 0.00 -19.17
CA HIS A 97 3.13 1.24 -18.78
C HIS A 97 1.71 1.36 -19.34
N ALA A 98 1.05 0.27 -19.70
CA ALA A 98 -0.26 0.28 -20.34
C ALA A 98 -1.30 1.08 -19.54
N GLU A 99 -1.34 0.96 -18.21
CA GLU A 99 -2.29 1.70 -17.37
C GLU A 99 -2.04 3.22 -17.40
N MET A 100 -0.78 3.64 -17.49
CA MET A 100 -0.43 5.06 -17.60
C MET A 100 -0.75 5.66 -18.97
N TYR A 101 -0.53 4.92 -20.04
CA TYR A 101 -1.00 5.33 -21.38
C TYR A 101 -2.52 5.39 -21.44
N ALA A 102 -3.23 4.46 -20.79
CA ALA A 102 -4.68 4.52 -20.67
C ALA A 102 -5.16 5.73 -19.85
N PHE A 103 -4.42 6.15 -18.82
CA PHE A 103 -4.68 7.40 -18.10
C PHE A 103 -4.51 8.62 -19.02
N ASP A 104 -3.38 8.75 -19.73
CA ASP A 104 -3.13 9.85 -20.68
C ASP A 104 -4.24 9.92 -21.75
N GLN A 105 -4.65 8.78 -22.30
CA GLN A 105 -5.72 8.73 -23.30
C GLN A 105 -7.04 9.25 -22.72
N ARG A 106 -7.43 8.84 -21.51
CA ARG A 106 -8.65 9.35 -20.86
C ARG A 106 -8.60 10.85 -20.60
N VAL A 107 -7.42 11.37 -20.23
CA VAL A 107 -7.23 12.83 -20.06
C VAL A 107 -7.40 13.55 -21.37
N ARG A 108 -6.78 13.07 -22.45
CA ARG A 108 -6.88 13.67 -23.80
C ARG A 108 -8.33 13.63 -24.33
N ASP A 109 -9.01 12.50 -24.14
CA ASP A 109 -10.41 12.35 -24.54
C ASP A 109 -11.31 13.34 -23.79
N GLY A 110 -11.03 13.56 -22.49
CA GLY A 110 -11.76 14.53 -21.67
C GLY A 110 -11.44 15.99 -21.98
N LEU A 111 -10.39 16.26 -22.76
CA LEU A 111 -9.96 17.58 -23.22
C LEU A 111 -10.13 17.76 -24.73
N ASP A 112 -11.07 17.05 -25.36
CA ASP A 112 -11.34 17.08 -26.79
C ASP A 112 -10.08 16.92 -27.68
N GLY A 113 -9.16 16.05 -27.26
CA GLY A 113 -7.92 15.77 -27.96
C GLY A 113 -6.78 16.74 -27.67
N GLY A 114 -6.89 17.55 -26.62
CA GLY A 114 -5.84 18.46 -26.16
C GLY A 114 -4.53 17.73 -25.77
N ASN A 115 -3.45 18.50 -25.74
CA ASN A 115 -2.12 18.02 -25.29
C ASN A 115 -1.84 18.54 -23.87
N PRO A 116 -2.14 17.76 -22.81
CA PRO A 116 -1.88 18.17 -21.45
C PRO A 116 -0.39 18.08 -21.13
N GLU A 117 0.09 19.02 -20.33
CA GLU A 117 1.34 18.89 -19.59
C GLU A 117 1.05 18.25 -18.23
N TYR A 118 2.04 17.58 -17.67
CA TYR A 118 1.91 16.85 -16.41
C TYR A 118 2.96 17.29 -15.41
N VAL A 119 2.53 17.46 -14.17
CA VAL A 119 3.43 17.51 -13.01
C VAL A 119 3.48 16.15 -12.37
N ILE A 120 4.69 15.67 -12.06
CA ILE A 120 4.93 14.45 -11.33
C ILE A 120 5.62 14.75 -9.99
N GLU A 121 5.10 14.21 -8.91
CA GLU A 121 5.52 14.44 -7.54
C GLU A 121 5.70 13.12 -6.79
N PRO A 122 6.57 13.05 -5.75
CA PRO A 122 6.67 11.88 -4.90
C PRO A 122 5.31 11.53 -4.26
N LYS A 123 4.92 10.27 -4.34
CA LYS A 123 3.83 9.76 -3.53
C LYS A 123 4.38 9.39 -2.16
N PHE A 124 4.32 10.35 -1.26
CA PHE A 124 4.80 10.16 0.10
C PHE A 124 3.99 9.09 0.83
N ASP A 125 4.69 8.31 1.62
CA ASP A 125 4.10 7.30 2.48
C ASP A 125 4.07 7.82 3.92
N GLY A 126 2.99 8.54 4.23
CA GLY A 126 2.81 9.24 5.48
C GLY A 126 1.34 9.33 5.90
N LEU A 127 0.98 10.42 6.53
CA LEU A 127 -0.38 10.74 6.95
C LEU A 127 -0.84 12.05 6.30
N ALA A 128 -1.90 11.97 5.48
CA ALA A 128 -2.48 13.15 4.83
C ALA A 128 -3.19 14.05 5.84
N ILE A 129 -2.87 15.35 5.79
CA ILE A 129 -3.51 16.37 6.62
C ILE A 129 -3.90 17.60 5.79
N SER A 130 -4.86 18.36 6.35
CA SER A 130 -5.26 19.67 5.89
C SER A 130 -4.84 20.73 6.91
N LEU A 131 -4.23 21.82 6.43
CA LEU A 131 -3.78 22.98 7.21
C LEU A 131 -4.59 24.21 6.79
N LEU A 132 -5.35 24.78 7.70
CA LEU A 132 -6.12 26.01 7.45
C LEU A 132 -5.39 27.21 8.05
N TYR A 133 -5.07 28.18 7.19
CA TYR A 133 -4.53 29.47 7.59
C TYR A 133 -5.58 30.57 7.36
N ARG A 134 -5.64 31.53 8.30
CA ARG A 134 -6.39 32.78 8.18
C ARG A 134 -5.45 33.93 8.46
N ASP A 135 -5.47 34.93 7.59
CA ASP A 135 -4.57 36.09 7.68
C ASP A 135 -3.11 35.68 7.92
N GLY A 136 -2.70 34.60 7.23
CA GLY A 136 -1.37 33.99 7.30
C GLY A 136 -1.08 33.19 8.56
N VAL A 137 -2.01 33.06 9.53
CA VAL A 137 -1.79 32.31 10.78
C VAL A 137 -2.45 30.93 10.70
N LEU A 138 -1.73 29.88 11.14
CA LEU A 138 -2.27 28.51 11.23
C LEU A 138 -3.34 28.47 12.35
N VAL A 139 -4.59 28.27 11.95
CA VAL A 139 -5.73 28.23 12.87
C VAL A 139 -6.27 26.83 13.12
N GLN A 140 -6.14 25.91 12.15
CA GLN A 140 -6.63 24.55 12.27
C GLN A 140 -5.79 23.58 11.44
N ALA A 141 -5.62 22.37 11.95
CA ALA A 141 -5.08 21.24 11.21
C ALA A 141 -5.92 19.99 11.48
N ALA A 142 -6.24 19.25 10.42
CA ALA A 142 -7.07 18.06 10.53
C ALA A 142 -6.48 16.89 9.74
N THR A 143 -6.61 15.67 10.25
CA THR A 143 -6.33 14.45 9.48
C THR A 143 -7.36 14.29 8.39
N ARG A 144 -7.05 13.48 7.36
CA ARG A 144 -7.99 13.18 6.28
C ARG A 144 -9.27 12.49 6.80
N GLY A 145 -9.13 11.59 7.79
CA GLY A 145 -10.24 10.78 8.27
C GLY A 145 -10.88 9.96 7.15
N ASP A 146 -12.22 10.00 7.08
CA ASP A 146 -12.99 9.37 5.99
C ASP A 146 -13.05 10.20 4.69
N GLY A 147 -12.32 11.31 4.65
CA GLY A 147 -12.29 12.27 3.55
C GLY A 147 -13.33 13.39 3.67
N THR A 148 -14.35 13.24 4.51
CA THR A 148 -15.36 14.25 4.83
C THR A 148 -15.15 14.82 6.23
N THR A 149 -14.76 13.96 7.17
CA THR A 149 -14.52 14.30 8.57
C THR A 149 -13.19 13.72 9.03
N GLY A 150 -12.36 14.55 9.64
CA GLY A 150 -11.06 14.17 10.20
C GLY A 150 -10.97 14.51 11.68
N GLU A 151 -9.81 14.25 12.26
CA GLU A 151 -9.48 14.56 13.66
C GLU A 151 -8.74 15.90 13.73
N ASP A 152 -9.10 16.75 14.70
CA ASP A 152 -8.36 17.99 14.99
C ASP A 152 -7.00 17.68 15.63
N VAL A 153 -5.95 17.84 14.86
CA VAL A 153 -4.56 17.65 15.28
C VAL A 153 -3.78 18.95 15.37
N THR A 154 -4.46 20.09 15.45
CA THR A 154 -3.85 21.43 15.40
C THR A 154 -2.72 21.59 16.41
N ARG A 155 -2.92 21.15 17.66
CA ARG A 155 -1.90 21.26 18.72
C ARG A 155 -0.64 20.44 18.40
N ASN A 156 -0.84 19.27 17.83
CA ASN A 156 0.23 18.34 17.44
C ASN A 156 0.99 18.89 16.22
N VAL A 157 0.29 19.35 15.21
CA VAL A 157 0.85 19.94 13.99
C VAL A 157 1.69 21.16 14.30
N LYS A 158 1.31 22.00 15.26
CA LYS A 158 2.10 23.16 15.68
C LYS A 158 3.50 22.79 16.22
N THR A 159 3.75 21.54 16.57
CA THR A 159 5.07 21.05 16.99
C THR A 159 5.95 20.58 15.84
N VAL A 160 5.41 20.48 14.61
CA VAL A 160 6.17 20.06 13.42
C VAL A 160 6.96 21.25 12.88
N SER A 161 8.27 21.17 12.96
CA SER A 161 9.16 22.33 12.78
C SER A 161 9.15 22.97 11.39
N ASN A 162 8.88 22.18 10.33
CA ASN A 162 8.82 22.68 8.95
C ASN A 162 7.42 23.07 8.48
N ILE A 163 6.43 23.13 9.39
CA ILE A 163 5.13 23.74 9.14
C ILE A 163 5.18 25.18 9.64
N PRO A 164 5.05 26.20 8.77
CA PRO A 164 5.02 27.58 9.21
C PRO A 164 3.79 27.86 10.08
N LEU A 165 3.97 28.35 11.30
CA LEU A 165 2.83 28.80 12.14
C LEU A 165 2.27 30.12 11.61
N ARG A 166 3.06 30.86 10.86
CA ARG A 166 2.69 32.05 10.09
C ARG A 166 3.30 31.93 8.71
N LEU A 167 2.48 32.14 7.69
CA LEU A 167 2.92 32.14 6.30
C LEU A 167 3.83 33.33 6.05
N HIS A 168 4.76 33.18 5.11
CA HIS A 168 5.75 34.15 4.69
C HIS A 168 5.34 34.79 3.34
N GLY A 169 6.11 35.76 2.88
CA GLY A 169 5.93 36.38 1.57
C GLY A 169 5.03 37.62 1.59
N GLU A 170 4.96 38.29 0.44
CA GLU A 170 4.19 39.53 0.26
C GLU A 170 2.73 39.25 -0.15
N ASN A 171 2.48 38.10 -0.80
CA ASN A 171 1.18 37.69 -1.31
C ASN A 171 0.48 36.67 -0.41
N VAL A 172 0.47 36.93 0.89
CA VAL A 172 -0.19 36.03 1.85
C VAL A 172 -1.71 36.12 1.69
N PRO A 173 -2.43 35.01 1.49
CA PRO A 173 -3.88 35.02 1.31
C PRO A 173 -4.62 35.28 2.64
N GLU A 174 -5.82 35.85 2.55
CA GLU A 174 -6.73 35.99 3.70
C GLU A 174 -7.13 34.65 4.27
N LEU A 175 -7.34 33.67 3.36
CA LEU A 175 -7.64 32.29 3.72
C LEU A 175 -6.95 31.35 2.74
N ILE A 176 -6.30 30.31 3.26
CA ILE A 176 -5.79 29.19 2.44
C ILE A 176 -5.87 27.90 3.22
N GLU A 177 -6.33 26.84 2.53
CA GLU A 177 -6.29 25.47 3.01
C GLU A 177 -5.27 24.68 2.19
N VAL A 178 -4.12 24.40 2.84
CA VAL A 178 -3.01 23.63 2.26
C VAL A 178 -3.15 22.18 2.65
N ARG A 179 -3.05 21.28 1.69
CA ARG A 179 -3.01 19.84 1.91
C ARG A 179 -1.64 19.29 1.66
N GLY A 180 -1.25 18.34 2.48
CA GLY A 180 0.07 17.73 2.38
C GLY A 180 0.17 16.45 3.18
N GLU A 181 1.35 15.89 3.17
CA GLU A 181 1.66 14.65 3.88
C GLU A 181 2.60 14.91 5.05
N VAL A 182 2.23 14.42 6.23
CA VAL A 182 3.13 14.33 7.39
C VAL A 182 3.82 12.98 7.35
N LEU A 183 5.13 12.99 7.47
CA LEU A 183 5.94 11.79 7.42
C LEU A 183 7.09 11.83 8.44
N MET A 184 7.74 10.70 8.64
CA MET A 184 8.97 10.58 9.43
C MET A 184 10.11 10.19 8.50
N LEU A 185 11.24 10.91 8.58
CA LEU A 185 12.43 10.56 7.80
C LEU A 185 13.02 9.24 8.26
N LYS A 186 13.65 8.49 7.36
CA LYS A 186 14.26 7.16 7.63
C LYS A 186 15.22 7.19 8.82
N ALA A 187 16.08 8.20 8.92
CA ALA A 187 17.02 8.37 10.01
C ALA A 187 16.33 8.61 11.36
N ASP A 188 15.27 9.43 11.37
CA ASP A 188 14.50 9.74 12.59
C ASP A 188 13.67 8.54 13.03
N PHE A 189 13.13 7.76 12.11
CA PHE A 189 12.45 6.48 12.37
C PHE A 189 13.38 5.46 13.01
N ALA A 190 14.60 5.27 12.48
CA ALA A 190 15.58 4.38 13.04
C ALA A 190 15.95 4.80 14.48
N GLY A 191 16.18 6.11 14.71
CA GLY A 191 16.45 6.66 16.02
C GLY A 191 15.29 6.52 17.00
N LEU A 192 14.05 6.65 16.54
CA LEU A 192 12.86 6.45 17.34
C LEU A 192 12.74 4.98 17.78
N ASN A 193 12.84 4.04 16.86
CA ASN A 193 12.71 2.61 17.15
C ASN A 193 13.82 2.11 18.08
N LYS A 194 15.03 2.64 17.96
CA LYS A 194 16.10 2.36 18.92
C LYS A 194 15.71 2.76 20.34
N ARG A 195 15.21 4.00 20.54
CA ARG A 195 14.72 4.47 21.86
C ARG A 195 13.56 3.66 22.39
N GLN A 196 12.59 3.25 21.51
CA GLN A 196 11.48 2.39 21.91
C GLN A 196 12.00 1.06 22.46
N ALA A 197 12.95 0.41 21.77
CA ALA A 197 13.54 -0.84 22.21
C ALA A 197 14.30 -0.70 23.54
N GLU A 198 15.09 0.37 23.70
CA GLU A 198 15.81 0.68 24.94
C GLU A 198 14.86 0.90 26.14
N ASN A 199 13.67 1.42 25.88
CA ASN A 199 12.64 1.62 26.90
C ASN A 199 11.68 0.42 27.06
N GLY A 200 11.95 -0.72 26.43
CA GLY A 200 11.10 -1.91 26.48
C GLY A 200 9.74 -1.75 25.80
N GLN A 201 9.60 -0.74 24.94
CA GLN A 201 8.39 -0.47 24.18
C GLN A 201 8.46 -1.15 22.81
N LYS A 202 7.29 -1.48 22.23
CA LYS A 202 7.23 -2.10 20.91
C LYS A 202 7.66 -1.10 19.83
N PRO A 203 8.65 -1.42 18.99
CA PRO A 203 9.03 -0.60 17.85
C PRO A 203 7.88 -0.46 16.84
N PHE A 204 7.85 0.65 16.14
CA PHE A 204 6.94 0.85 15.01
C PHE A 204 7.36 -0.01 13.81
N ALA A 205 6.37 -0.50 13.06
CA ALA A 205 6.62 -1.39 11.93
C ALA A 205 7.29 -0.65 10.75
N ASN A 206 6.93 0.62 10.52
CA ASN A 206 7.39 1.43 9.39
C ASN A 206 7.32 2.93 9.70
N PRO A 207 7.93 3.80 8.86
CA PRO A 207 7.90 5.25 9.04
C PRO A 207 6.50 5.86 9.00
N ARG A 208 5.58 5.32 8.16
CA ARG A 208 4.19 5.77 8.09
C ARG A 208 3.45 5.58 9.41
N ASN A 209 3.49 4.37 9.97
CA ASN A 209 2.85 4.09 11.26
C ASN A 209 3.49 4.90 12.40
N ALA A 210 4.80 5.12 12.32
CA ALA A 210 5.50 5.98 13.27
C ALA A 210 5.05 7.45 13.15
N ALA A 211 4.86 7.97 11.94
CA ALA A 211 4.36 9.32 11.70
C ALA A 211 2.92 9.47 12.21
N ALA A 212 2.02 8.57 11.78
CA ALA A 212 0.60 8.59 12.18
C ALA A 212 0.44 8.44 13.71
N GLY A 213 1.08 7.45 14.32
CA GLY A 213 1.04 7.25 15.76
C GLY A 213 1.72 8.37 16.57
N SER A 214 2.66 9.12 15.97
CA SER A 214 3.28 10.28 16.58
C SER A 214 2.42 11.54 16.48
N LEU A 215 1.72 11.74 15.36
CA LEU A 215 0.85 12.88 15.17
C LEU A 215 -0.44 12.77 16.00
N ARG A 216 -0.96 11.55 16.18
CA ARG A 216 -2.24 11.26 16.85
C ARG A 216 -2.06 10.98 18.36
N GLN A 217 -1.22 11.78 19.03
CA GLN A 217 -1.05 11.73 20.48
C GLN A 217 -1.97 12.75 21.17
N LEU A 218 -2.68 12.33 22.21
CA LEU A 218 -3.50 13.26 22.99
C LEU A 218 -2.67 14.35 23.69
N ASP A 219 -1.42 14.02 24.04
CA ASP A 219 -0.44 14.98 24.56
C ASP A 219 0.53 15.42 23.46
N SER A 220 0.40 16.65 22.97
CA SER A 220 1.25 17.22 21.94
C SER A 220 2.73 17.33 22.31
N ARG A 221 3.09 17.22 23.61
CA ARG A 221 4.49 17.16 24.05
C ARG A 221 5.17 15.88 23.60
N ILE A 222 4.43 14.77 23.47
CA ILE A 222 4.93 13.52 22.89
C ILE A 222 5.20 13.72 21.40
N THR A 223 4.30 14.36 20.67
CA THR A 223 4.51 14.71 19.26
C THR A 223 5.74 15.58 19.08
N ALA A 224 5.94 16.58 19.94
CA ALA A 224 7.11 17.48 19.88
C ALA A 224 8.46 16.75 20.01
N GLN A 225 8.50 15.59 20.67
CA GLN A 225 9.70 14.74 20.79
C GLN A 225 9.94 13.85 19.56
N ARG A 226 8.97 13.82 18.62
CA ARG A 226 9.02 13.05 17.40
C ARG A 226 9.33 13.99 16.23
N LYS A 227 10.39 13.70 15.49
CA LYS A 227 10.79 14.53 14.36
C LYS A 227 9.92 14.22 13.15
N LEU A 228 8.80 14.92 13.03
CA LEU A 228 7.89 14.85 11.90
C LEU A 228 8.25 15.94 10.86
N HIS A 229 7.98 15.63 9.59
CA HIS A 229 8.14 16.53 8.46
C HIS A 229 6.84 16.60 7.67
N PHE A 230 6.59 17.74 7.06
CA PHE A 230 5.41 17.97 6.21
C PHE A 230 5.85 18.42 4.82
N PHE A 231 5.20 17.89 3.79
CA PHE A 231 5.33 18.34 2.41
C PHE A 231 3.94 18.65 1.84
N PRO A 232 3.69 19.90 1.38
CA PRO A 232 2.45 20.28 0.74
C PRO A 232 2.36 19.67 -0.66
N TYR A 233 1.13 19.38 -1.11
CA TYR A 233 0.90 18.85 -2.45
C TYR A 233 -0.32 19.45 -3.16
N SER A 234 -1.18 20.23 -2.51
CA SER A 234 -2.30 20.94 -3.16
C SER A 234 -2.89 22.03 -2.29
N ILE A 235 -3.51 23.02 -2.94
CA ILE A 235 -4.39 24.00 -2.34
C ILE A 235 -5.84 23.51 -2.50
N ALA A 236 -6.58 23.37 -1.40
CA ALA A 236 -7.97 22.95 -1.45
C ALA A 236 -8.93 24.13 -1.66
N ARG A 237 -8.62 25.27 -1.06
CA ARG A 237 -9.35 26.53 -1.20
C ARG A 237 -8.46 27.71 -0.85
N GLN A 238 -8.74 28.85 -1.45
CA GLN A 238 -7.99 30.07 -1.25
C GLN A 238 -8.88 31.29 -1.43
N GLN A 239 -8.60 32.36 -0.66
CA GLN A 239 -9.19 33.70 -0.82
C GLN A 239 -8.05 34.73 -0.75
N GLY A 240 -7.87 35.47 -1.83
CA GLY A 240 -6.74 36.39 -1.98
C GLY A 240 -5.41 35.68 -2.21
N GLY A 241 -4.33 36.45 -2.21
CA GLY A 241 -2.99 35.96 -2.48
C GLY A 241 -2.71 35.72 -3.97
N PHE A 242 -1.73 34.89 -4.29
CA PHE A 242 -1.37 34.53 -5.66
C PHE A 242 -2.32 33.47 -6.21
N GLU A 243 -2.96 33.74 -7.33
CA GLU A 243 -3.80 32.79 -8.07
C GLU A 243 -2.97 32.09 -9.15
N ALA A 244 -2.65 30.83 -8.92
CA ALA A 244 -1.94 30.01 -9.88
C ALA A 244 -2.85 29.62 -11.05
N GLU A 245 -2.30 29.55 -12.26
CA GLU A 245 -2.95 28.96 -13.45
C GLU A 245 -2.52 27.51 -13.65
N GLU A 246 -1.37 27.14 -13.09
CA GLU A 246 -0.72 25.85 -13.23
C GLU A 246 -0.35 25.25 -11.87
N HIS A 247 -0.38 23.93 -11.76
CA HIS A 247 -0.02 23.23 -10.53
C HIS A 247 1.45 23.43 -10.15
N ILE A 248 2.36 23.52 -11.12
CA ILE A 248 3.78 23.81 -10.84
C ILE A 248 3.95 25.19 -10.18
N GLN A 249 3.08 26.16 -10.47
CA GLN A 249 3.07 27.47 -9.83
C GLN A 249 2.53 27.38 -8.39
N GLU A 250 1.55 26.49 -8.12
CA GLU A 250 1.13 26.22 -6.72
C GLU A 250 2.29 25.69 -5.89
N LEU A 251 3.12 24.78 -6.45
CA LEU A 251 4.31 24.26 -5.76
C LEU A 251 5.31 25.38 -5.47
N ALA A 252 5.58 26.26 -6.45
CA ALA A 252 6.44 27.41 -6.23
C ALA A 252 5.88 28.36 -5.15
N TYR A 253 4.58 28.59 -5.16
CA TYR A 253 3.90 29.43 -4.17
C TYR A 253 3.99 28.85 -2.74
N PHE A 254 3.96 27.53 -2.57
CA PHE A 254 4.23 26.93 -1.26
C PHE A 254 5.60 27.30 -0.70
N GLN A 255 6.64 27.36 -1.55
CA GLN A 255 7.98 27.79 -1.10
C GLN A 255 7.98 29.26 -0.68
N GLU A 256 7.30 30.16 -1.42
CA GLU A 256 7.15 31.57 -1.05
C GLU A 256 6.41 31.73 0.29
N LEU A 257 5.40 30.88 0.55
CA LEU A 257 4.66 30.86 1.81
C LEU A 257 5.45 30.23 2.98
N GLY A 258 6.66 29.70 2.75
CA GLY A 258 7.57 29.17 3.77
C GLY A 258 7.50 27.66 3.98
N PHE A 259 6.84 26.91 3.10
CA PHE A 259 6.85 25.44 3.14
C PHE A 259 8.09 24.88 2.44
N SER A 260 8.51 23.71 2.91
CA SER A 260 9.56 22.93 2.26
C SER A 260 8.98 22.05 1.16
N LEU A 261 9.70 21.89 0.04
CA LEU A 261 9.38 20.96 -1.03
C LEU A 261 10.49 19.91 -1.18
N PRO A 262 10.19 18.75 -1.77
CA PRO A 262 11.17 17.70 -2.06
C PRO A 262 12.00 18.02 -3.30
N ASN A 263 12.81 19.07 -3.24
CA ASN A 263 13.56 19.63 -4.36
C ASN A 263 14.34 18.57 -5.14
N GLY A 264 14.25 18.62 -6.48
CA GLY A 264 14.87 17.68 -7.40
C GLY A 264 14.15 16.32 -7.51
N ASN A 265 13.03 16.15 -6.82
CA ASN A 265 12.24 14.91 -6.85
C ASN A 265 10.83 15.11 -7.42
N PHE A 266 10.55 16.24 -8.05
CA PHE A 266 9.34 16.53 -8.80
C PHE A 266 9.69 17.31 -10.06
N GLY A 267 8.77 17.37 -11.03
CA GLY A 267 8.97 18.14 -12.26
C GLY A 267 7.69 18.29 -13.08
N CYS A 268 7.75 19.21 -14.07
CA CYS A 268 6.71 19.41 -15.06
C CYS A 268 7.20 18.93 -16.43
N PHE A 269 6.38 18.16 -17.14
CA PHE A 269 6.74 17.49 -18.38
C PHE A 269 5.65 17.64 -19.44
N LYS A 270 6.07 17.69 -20.72
CA LYS A 270 5.19 17.99 -21.85
C LYS A 270 4.31 16.83 -22.30
N ASN A 271 4.66 15.62 -21.92
CA ASN A 271 3.99 14.41 -22.38
C ASN A 271 4.21 13.24 -21.42
N ILE A 272 3.37 12.21 -21.57
CA ILE A 272 3.42 11.02 -20.71
C ILE A 272 4.74 10.25 -20.81
N GLY A 273 5.40 10.25 -21.97
CA GLY A 273 6.69 9.56 -22.15
C GLY A 273 7.81 10.14 -21.28
N GLU A 274 7.88 11.48 -21.18
CA GLU A 274 8.81 12.15 -20.29
C GLU A 274 8.50 11.90 -18.81
N VAL A 275 7.21 11.85 -18.45
CA VAL A 275 6.73 11.47 -17.10
C VAL A 275 7.19 10.06 -16.73
N LEU A 276 7.05 9.10 -17.66
CA LEU A 276 7.45 7.71 -17.43
C LEU A 276 8.96 7.56 -17.27
N ALA A 277 9.75 8.26 -18.06
CA ALA A 277 11.21 8.29 -17.88
C ALA A 277 11.62 8.86 -16.51
N PHE A 278 10.94 9.90 -16.02
CA PHE A 278 11.17 10.43 -14.68
C PHE A 278 10.72 9.46 -13.57
N TYR A 279 9.61 8.76 -13.75
CA TYR A 279 9.15 7.71 -12.83
C TYR A 279 10.19 6.59 -12.69
N GLU A 280 10.74 6.08 -13.79
CA GLU A 280 11.77 5.04 -13.77
C GLU A 280 13.05 5.54 -13.06
N HIS A 281 13.45 6.80 -13.32
CA HIS A 281 14.56 7.42 -12.60
C HIS A 281 14.29 7.48 -11.09
N MET A 282 13.09 7.90 -10.68
CA MET A 282 12.73 8.02 -9.27
C MET A 282 12.63 6.65 -8.57
N GLN A 283 12.22 5.62 -9.29
CA GLN A 283 12.24 4.26 -8.75
C GLN A 283 13.67 3.79 -8.43
N GLN A 284 14.63 4.08 -9.31
CA GLN A 284 16.04 3.76 -9.06
C GLN A 284 16.60 4.58 -7.88
N LYS A 285 16.19 5.84 -7.77
CA LYS A 285 16.61 6.76 -6.72
C LYS A 285 15.95 6.50 -5.35
N ARG A 286 14.82 5.78 -5.30
CA ARG A 286 14.02 5.54 -4.10
C ARG A 286 14.82 5.09 -2.87
N PRO A 287 15.80 4.15 -2.96
CA PRO A 287 16.59 3.72 -1.79
C PRO A 287 17.40 4.86 -1.16
N GLU A 288 17.84 5.84 -1.95
CA GLU A 288 18.68 6.96 -1.52
C GLU A 288 17.89 8.11 -0.89
N LEU A 289 16.56 8.13 -1.08
CA LEU A 289 15.71 9.18 -0.54
C LEU A 289 15.67 9.12 1.00
N PRO A 290 15.68 10.28 1.67
CA PRO A 290 15.62 10.35 3.14
C PRO A 290 14.23 9.99 3.71
N TYR A 291 13.24 9.81 2.88
CA TYR A 291 11.85 9.46 3.20
C TYR A 291 11.37 8.29 2.35
N GLU A 292 10.27 7.66 2.76
CA GLU A 292 9.64 6.59 1.99
C GLU A 292 8.62 7.15 1.00
N ILE A 293 8.61 6.55 -0.20
CA ILE A 293 7.60 6.77 -1.23
C ILE A 293 7.14 5.42 -1.78
N ASP A 294 5.86 5.28 -2.07
CA ASP A 294 5.27 4.06 -2.64
C ASP A 294 4.98 4.18 -4.15
N GLY A 295 5.36 5.32 -4.75
CA GLY A 295 5.15 5.64 -6.14
C GLY A 295 5.35 7.12 -6.41
N MET A 296 4.76 7.58 -7.51
CA MET A 296 4.70 8.99 -7.90
C MET A 296 3.23 9.38 -8.12
N VAL A 297 2.90 10.64 -7.89
CA VAL A 297 1.60 11.21 -8.25
C VAL A 297 1.77 12.02 -9.53
N VAL A 298 0.98 11.70 -10.55
CA VAL A 298 0.95 12.42 -11.83
C VAL A 298 -0.32 13.23 -11.89
N LYS A 299 -0.21 14.52 -12.18
CA LYS A 299 -1.32 15.47 -12.24
C LYS A 299 -1.25 16.27 -13.55
N VAL A 300 -2.38 16.57 -14.15
CA VAL A 300 -2.46 17.55 -15.24
C VAL A 300 -2.02 18.91 -14.70
N ASN A 301 -1.09 19.59 -15.39
CA ASN A 301 -0.47 20.83 -14.89
C ASN A 301 -1.46 22.03 -14.90
N SER A 302 -2.24 22.19 -15.96
CA SER A 302 -3.20 23.30 -16.07
C SER A 302 -4.37 23.14 -15.10
N LEU A 303 -4.57 24.09 -14.19
CA LEU A 303 -5.69 24.10 -13.25
C LEU A 303 -7.04 24.31 -13.95
N ALA A 304 -7.06 24.98 -15.11
CA ALA A 304 -8.25 25.09 -15.94
C ALA A 304 -8.66 23.71 -16.49
N GLN A 305 -7.71 22.95 -17.02
CA GLN A 305 -7.96 21.58 -17.51
C GLN A 305 -8.32 20.62 -16.37
N GLN A 306 -7.77 20.78 -15.18
CA GLN A 306 -8.20 20.00 -14.00
C GLN A 306 -9.67 20.22 -13.67
N ARG A 307 -10.15 21.48 -13.72
CA ARG A 307 -11.55 21.84 -13.51
C ARG A 307 -12.47 21.26 -14.61
N GLU A 308 -12.02 21.28 -15.85
CA GLU A 308 -12.73 20.71 -17.00
C GLU A 308 -12.91 19.19 -16.87
N LEU A 309 -11.82 18.48 -16.56
CA LEU A 309 -11.82 17.02 -16.36
C LEU A 309 -12.65 16.59 -15.14
N GLY A 310 -12.66 17.41 -14.09
CA GLY A 310 -13.48 17.19 -12.91
C GLY A 310 -13.10 15.95 -12.09
N PHE A 311 -14.12 15.38 -11.45
CA PHE A 311 -13.98 14.31 -10.46
C PHE A 311 -14.90 13.15 -10.76
N ILE A 312 -14.54 11.97 -10.27
CA ILE A 312 -15.43 10.85 -10.00
C ILE A 312 -15.73 10.81 -8.49
N SER A 313 -16.61 9.90 -8.05
CA SER A 313 -17.09 9.89 -6.65
C SER A 313 -16.00 9.97 -5.58
N ARG A 314 -14.80 9.46 -5.83
CA ARG A 314 -13.72 9.39 -4.85
C ARG A 314 -12.35 9.89 -5.31
N ALA A 315 -12.19 10.24 -6.56
CA ALA A 315 -10.89 10.61 -7.13
C ALA A 315 -11.02 11.66 -8.23
N PRO A 316 -10.00 12.52 -8.41
CA PRO A 316 -9.91 13.40 -9.57
C PRO A 316 -9.65 12.59 -10.85
N ARG A 317 -10.20 13.04 -11.98
CA ARG A 317 -9.92 12.46 -13.30
C ARG A 317 -8.57 12.88 -13.86
N TRP A 318 -8.06 14.00 -13.36
CA TRP A 318 -6.83 14.68 -13.80
C TRP A 318 -5.58 14.26 -13.02
N ALA A 319 -5.70 13.33 -12.06
CA ALA A 319 -4.57 12.82 -11.28
C ALA A 319 -4.62 11.31 -11.12
N VAL A 320 -3.45 10.69 -11.01
CA VAL A 320 -3.27 9.27 -10.81
C VAL A 320 -2.06 9.00 -9.91
N ALA A 321 -2.16 8.01 -9.05
CA ALA A 321 -1.05 7.48 -8.27
C ALA A 321 -0.38 6.34 -9.04
N HIS A 322 0.79 6.60 -9.63
CA HIS A 322 1.61 5.60 -10.32
C HIS A 322 2.50 4.90 -9.29
N LYS A 323 2.06 3.75 -8.82
CA LYS A 323 2.74 3.00 -7.75
C LYS A 323 3.95 2.24 -8.28
N PHE A 324 5.03 2.22 -7.49
CA PHE A 324 6.19 1.38 -7.80
C PHE A 324 5.83 -0.10 -7.67
N PRO A 325 6.51 -0.98 -8.44
CA PRO A 325 6.43 -2.41 -8.23
C PRO A 325 6.77 -2.75 -6.78
N ALA A 326 6.10 -3.76 -6.25
CA ALA A 326 6.43 -4.28 -4.93
C ALA A 326 7.85 -4.87 -4.94
N GLU A 327 8.61 -4.60 -3.89
CA GLU A 327 9.94 -5.19 -3.75
C GLU A 327 9.85 -6.69 -3.47
N GLU A 328 10.69 -7.47 -4.14
CA GLU A 328 10.76 -8.93 -4.01
C GLU A 328 12.15 -9.35 -3.52
N ALA A 329 12.19 -10.41 -2.72
CA ALA A 329 13.44 -11.03 -2.26
C ALA A 329 13.31 -12.54 -2.18
N LEU A 330 14.44 -13.25 -2.31
CA LEU A 330 14.50 -14.70 -2.16
C LEU A 330 14.83 -15.07 -0.71
N THR A 331 14.11 -16.04 -0.16
CA THR A 331 14.37 -16.61 1.17
C THR A 331 13.94 -18.07 1.23
N ILE A 332 14.21 -18.72 2.37
CA ILE A 332 13.86 -20.12 2.61
C ILE A 332 12.73 -20.21 3.62
N VAL A 333 11.77 -21.10 3.37
CA VAL A 333 10.69 -21.42 4.31
C VAL A 333 11.22 -22.37 5.38
N GLU A 334 11.38 -21.90 6.60
CA GLU A 334 11.86 -22.71 7.73
C GLU A 334 10.73 -23.53 8.37
N ALA A 335 9.51 -22.98 8.42
CA ALA A 335 8.32 -23.64 8.94
C ALA A 335 7.05 -23.01 8.32
N ILE A 336 5.91 -23.68 8.44
CA ILE A 336 4.59 -23.12 8.13
C ILE A 336 3.74 -23.27 9.39
N ASP A 337 3.39 -22.12 9.98
CA ASP A 337 2.57 -22.00 11.17
C ASP A 337 1.14 -21.59 10.83
N VAL A 338 0.28 -21.57 11.82
CA VAL A 338 -1.11 -21.11 11.73
C VAL A 338 -1.29 -19.89 12.63
N GLN A 339 -1.79 -18.81 12.08
CA GLN A 339 -2.21 -17.66 12.85
C GLN A 339 -3.74 -17.63 12.91
N ILE A 340 -4.30 -17.32 14.10
CA ILE A 340 -5.73 -17.26 14.31
C ILE A 340 -6.12 -15.81 14.52
N GLY A 341 -6.93 -15.30 13.62
CA GLY A 341 -7.50 -13.96 13.68
C GLY A 341 -8.52 -13.82 14.81
N ARG A 342 -8.89 -12.57 15.14
CA ARG A 342 -9.88 -12.27 16.21
C ARG A 342 -11.27 -12.87 15.92
N THR A 343 -11.60 -13.06 14.66
CA THR A 343 -12.86 -13.67 14.19
C THR A 343 -12.82 -15.20 14.17
N GLY A 344 -11.69 -15.82 14.53
CA GLY A 344 -11.48 -17.26 14.41
C GLY A 344 -10.93 -17.72 13.06
N ALA A 345 -10.75 -16.82 12.09
CA ALA A 345 -10.14 -17.13 10.81
C ALA A 345 -8.73 -17.70 10.99
N VAL A 346 -8.45 -18.82 10.30
CA VAL A 346 -7.19 -19.56 10.40
C VAL A 346 -6.36 -19.30 9.15
N THR A 347 -5.25 -18.59 9.31
CA THR A 347 -4.37 -18.17 8.20
C THR A 347 -3.02 -18.89 8.30
N PRO A 348 -2.60 -19.61 7.24
CA PRO A 348 -1.25 -20.18 7.20
C PRO A 348 -0.21 -19.08 6.98
N VAL A 349 0.90 -19.15 7.73
CA VAL A 349 1.99 -18.18 7.70
C VAL A 349 3.32 -18.93 7.54
N ALA A 350 4.09 -18.58 6.53
CA ALA A 350 5.45 -19.08 6.35
C ALA A 350 6.39 -18.39 7.33
N ARG A 351 7.12 -19.16 8.12
CA ARG A 351 8.31 -18.73 8.84
C ARG A 351 9.49 -18.75 7.89
N LEU A 352 10.21 -17.66 7.79
CA LEU A 352 11.22 -17.46 6.77
C LEU A 352 12.59 -17.24 7.41
N GLN A 353 13.61 -17.72 6.75
CA GLN A 353 14.95 -17.23 7.03
C GLN A 353 14.95 -15.71 6.87
N PRO A 354 15.49 -14.94 7.85
CA PRO A 354 15.43 -13.48 7.81
C PRO A 354 15.96 -12.92 6.50
N VAL A 355 15.15 -12.11 5.81
CA VAL A 355 15.50 -11.48 4.54
C VAL A 355 15.10 -10.01 4.56
N PHE A 356 15.96 -9.16 3.99
CA PHE A 356 15.67 -7.73 3.86
C PHE A 356 14.88 -7.48 2.58
N VAL A 357 13.68 -6.90 2.70
CA VAL A 357 12.81 -6.56 1.57
C VAL A 357 11.91 -5.38 1.96
N GLY A 358 11.79 -4.40 1.07
CA GLY A 358 10.96 -3.23 1.30
C GLY A 358 11.35 -2.44 2.55
N GLY A 359 12.66 -2.24 2.80
CA GLY A 359 13.18 -1.45 3.91
C GLY A 359 13.13 -2.11 5.30
N VAL A 360 12.69 -3.38 5.41
CA VAL A 360 12.60 -4.10 6.70
C VAL A 360 13.11 -5.53 6.58
N THR A 361 13.50 -6.11 7.71
CA THR A 361 13.81 -7.52 7.79
C THR A 361 12.53 -8.33 8.01
N VAL A 362 12.21 -9.17 7.05
CA VAL A 362 11.03 -10.04 7.04
C VAL A 362 11.44 -11.43 7.54
N THR A 363 10.70 -11.93 8.52
CA THR A 363 10.85 -13.29 9.09
C THR A 363 9.57 -14.12 8.94
N ASN A 364 8.47 -13.49 8.51
CA ASN A 364 7.19 -14.15 8.32
C ASN A 364 6.50 -13.58 7.07
N ALA A 365 5.80 -14.43 6.31
CA ALA A 365 4.98 -14.01 5.19
C ALA A 365 3.65 -14.77 5.19
N THR A 366 2.59 -14.09 4.78
CA THR A 366 1.28 -14.74 4.68
C THR A 366 1.24 -15.71 3.49
N LEU A 367 0.52 -16.80 3.69
CA LEU A 367 0.14 -17.75 2.64
C LEU A 367 -1.36 -17.66 2.33
N HIS A 368 -2.05 -16.65 2.90
CA HIS A 368 -3.45 -16.32 2.75
C HIS A 368 -4.42 -17.42 3.22
N ASN A 369 -4.50 -18.53 2.50
CA ASN A 369 -5.37 -19.66 2.81
C ASN A 369 -4.79 -20.98 2.28
N GLN A 370 -5.48 -22.08 2.57
CA GLN A 370 -5.06 -23.42 2.12
C GLN A 370 -5.03 -23.56 0.58
N ASP A 371 -5.92 -22.87 -0.13
CA ASP A 371 -5.98 -22.97 -1.59
C ASP A 371 -4.78 -22.31 -2.24
N GLU A 372 -4.35 -21.16 -1.72
CA GLU A 372 -3.12 -20.49 -2.14
C GLU A 372 -1.87 -21.33 -1.84
N VAL A 373 -1.81 -21.96 -0.65
CA VAL A 373 -0.73 -22.88 -0.32
C VAL A 373 -0.68 -24.05 -1.30
N SER A 374 -1.84 -24.62 -1.61
CA SER A 374 -1.95 -25.76 -2.54
C SER A 374 -1.64 -25.34 -3.97
N ARG A 375 -2.13 -24.19 -4.41
CA ARG A 375 -1.89 -23.65 -5.75
C ARG A 375 -0.41 -23.34 -6.00
N LYS A 376 0.27 -22.75 -5.00
CA LYS A 376 1.70 -22.43 -5.06
C LYS A 376 2.59 -23.63 -4.71
N ASP A 377 2.02 -24.71 -4.18
CA ASP A 377 2.69 -25.91 -3.66
C ASP A 377 3.87 -25.55 -2.73
N VAL A 378 3.63 -24.63 -1.78
CA VAL A 378 4.67 -24.19 -0.84
C VAL A 378 4.91 -25.27 0.21
N ARG A 379 6.19 -25.61 0.43
CA ARG A 379 6.63 -26.61 1.42
C ARG A 379 7.73 -26.05 2.30
N VAL A 380 7.91 -26.65 3.46
CA VAL A 380 9.07 -26.36 4.31
C VAL A 380 10.35 -26.70 3.54
N GLY A 381 11.39 -25.89 3.68
CA GLY A 381 12.66 -26.00 2.97
C GLY A 381 12.67 -25.38 1.57
N ASP A 382 11.53 -24.97 1.02
CA ASP A 382 11.49 -24.34 -0.30
C ASP A 382 12.18 -22.97 -0.28
N THR A 383 12.90 -22.68 -1.37
CA THR A 383 13.26 -21.30 -1.70
C THR A 383 12.03 -20.62 -2.31
N VAL A 384 11.64 -19.49 -1.73
CA VAL A 384 10.45 -18.73 -2.16
C VAL A 384 10.83 -17.29 -2.50
N VAL A 385 10.07 -16.70 -3.42
CA VAL A 385 10.02 -15.25 -3.61
C VAL A 385 9.01 -14.70 -2.63
N VAL A 386 9.48 -13.79 -1.79
CA VAL A 386 8.61 -13.00 -0.91
C VAL A 386 8.53 -11.59 -1.43
N ARG A 387 7.35 -11.02 -1.36
CA ARG A 387 7.05 -9.66 -1.78
C ARG A 387 6.48 -8.89 -0.61
N ARG A 388 6.92 -7.64 -0.49
CA ARG A 388 6.27 -6.67 0.37
C ARG A 388 5.56 -5.67 -0.52
N ALA A 389 4.23 -5.76 -0.59
CA ALA A 389 3.39 -4.82 -1.31
C ALA A 389 2.92 -3.75 -0.33
N GLY A 390 3.33 -2.48 -0.55
CA GLY A 390 3.04 -1.41 0.41
C GLY A 390 3.68 -1.72 1.77
N ASP A 391 3.11 -1.21 2.84
CA ASP A 391 3.78 -1.16 4.14
C ASP A 391 3.47 -2.29 5.11
N VAL A 392 2.69 -3.33 4.76
CA VAL A 392 2.03 -4.03 5.84
C VAL A 392 2.40 -5.50 6.02
N ILE A 393 2.04 -6.40 5.16
CA ILE A 393 2.25 -7.82 5.40
C ILE A 393 2.99 -8.47 4.23
N PRO A 394 4.20 -9.00 4.46
CA PRO A 394 4.90 -9.76 3.43
C PRO A 394 4.09 -10.99 3.01
N GLU A 395 4.07 -11.30 1.72
CA GLU A 395 3.43 -12.49 1.17
C GLU A 395 4.42 -13.36 0.40
N VAL A 396 4.16 -14.66 0.38
CA VAL A 396 4.87 -15.58 -0.53
C VAL A 396 4.23 -15.49 -1.91
N VAL A 397 5.01 -15.01 -2.88
CA VAL A 397 4.55 -14.85 -4.28
C VAL A 397 4.55 -16.18 -5.01
N ARG A 398 5.72 -16.87 -5.02
CA ARG A 398 5.93 -18.15 -5.72
C ARG A 398 7.08 -18.94 -5.11
N VAL A 399 7.11 -20.23 -5.43
CA VAL A 399 8.20 -21.15 -5.12
C VAL A 399 9.19 -21.19 -6.28
N ILE A 400 10.48 -21.29 -5.97
CA ILE A 400 11.54 -21.58 -6.95
C ILE A 400 11.76 -23.09 -6.94
N PHE A 401 11.02 -23.81 -7.79
CA PHE A 401 11.00 -25.27 -7.81
C PHE A 401 12.36 -25.89 -8.11
N GLU A 402 13.21 -25.21 -8.89
CA GLU A 402 14.57 -25.63 -9.22
C GLU A 402 15.50 -25.68 -8.01
N ARG A 403 15.12 -25.00 -6.91
CA ARG A 403 15.87 -24.95 -5.64
C ARG A 403 15.21 -25.73 -4.52
N ARG A 404 14.14 -26.48 -4.83
CA ARG A 404 13.43 -27.30 -3.84
C ARG A 404 14.33 -28.41 -3.34
N PRO A 405 14.46 -28.63 -2.03
CA PRO A 405 15.17 -29.79 -1.46
C PRO A 405 14.53 -31.10 -1.91
N MET A 406 15.32 -31.97 -2.51
CA MET A 406 14.90 -33.26 -3.02
C MET A 406 15.59 -34.40 -2.26
N GLN A 407 14.94 -35.55 -2.17
CA GLN A 407 15.50 -36.78 -1.63
C GLN A 407 15.32 -37.92 -2.62
N GLU A 408 16.27 -38.85 -2.64
CA GLU A 408 16.18 -40.06 -3.43
C GLU A 408 15.36 -41.10 -2.65
N THR A 409 14.30 -41.59 -3.27
CA THR A 409 13.47 -42.67 -2.69
C THR A 409 13.50 -43.88 -3.61
N ALA A 410 13.79 -45.03 -3.04
CA ALA A 410 13.76 -46.29 -3.80
C ALA A 410 12.29 -46.63 -4.15
N VAL A 411 11.98 -46.72 -5.43
CA VAL A 411 10.66 -47.15 -5.91
C VAL A 411 10.73 -48.64 -6.14
N ALA A 412 9.80 -49.37 -5.52
CA ALA A 412 9.59 -50.78 -5.86
C ALA A 412 8.96 -50.84 -7.25
N VAL A 413 9.71 -51.38 -8.22
CA VAL A 413 9.15 -51.68 -9.55
C VAL A 413 8.22 -52.86 -9.36
N SER A 414 6.93 -52.69 -9.49
CA SER A 414 5.97 -53.80 -9.63
C SER A 414 6.08 -54.28 -11.06
N ASP A 415 6.80 -55.37 -11.25
CA ASP A 415 6.79 -56.09 -12.55
C ASP A 415 5.35 -56.56 -12.84
N GLY A 416 4.81 -55.97 -13.93
CA GLY A 416 3.52 -56.37 -14.46
C GLY A 416 3.58 -57.82 -14.99
N ILE A 417 2.66 -58.57 -14.54
CA ILE A 417 2.11 -59.88 -14.98
C ILE A 417 2.64 -60.34 -16.36
N GLY A 418 3.28 -61.51 -16.39
CA GLY A 418 3.38 -62.22 -17.65
C GLY A 418 4.33 -63.41 -17.68
N HIS A 419 3.78 -64.58 -17.46
CA HIS A 419 4.24 -65.93 -17.89
C HIS A 419 5.40 -66.62 -17.17
N GLN A 420 5.02 -67.68 -16.47
CA GLN A 420 5.85 -68.82 -16.10
C GLN A 420 6.60 -69.36 -17.34
N GLN A 421 7.92 -69.44 -17.22
CA GLN A 421 8.72 -70.55 -17.72
C GLN A 421 10.01 -70.65 -16.91
N ASP A 422 10.25 -71.83 -16.40
CA ASP A 422 11.41 -72.24 -15.63
C ASP A 422 12.70 -71.96 -16.36
N ASP A 423 13.63 -71.23 -15.75
CA ASP A 423 15.07 -71.39 -15.96
C ASP A 423 15.85 -71.07 -14.70
N LEU A 424 16.47 -72.10 -14.15
CA LEU A 424 17.45 -72.04 -13.09
C LEU A 424 18.74 -71.36 -13.62
N PHE A 425 19.18 -70.35 -12.95
CA PHE A 425 20.46 -69.67 -12.95
C PHE A 425 20.42 -68.19 -13.38
N ALA A 426 20.77 -67.41 -12.38
CA ALA A 426 21.30 -66.03 -12.34
C ALA A 426 20.41 -65.06 -11.60
N GLU A 427 20.71 -64.87 -10.33
CA GLU A 427 20.36 -63.62 -9.59
C GLU A 427 21.11 -62.44 -10.21
N THR A 428 20.47 -61.73 -11.11
CA THR A 428 20.89 -60.35 -11.43
C THR A 428 20.24 -59.44 -10.42
N PRO A 429 20.98 -58.60 -9.71
CA PRO A 429 20.35 -57.63 -8.80
C PRO A 429 19.47 -56.67 -9.59
N SER A 430 18.18 -56.74 -9.35
CA SER A 430 17.19 -55.78 -9.87
C SER A 430 17.69 -54.36 -9.61
N ALA A 431 17.90 -53.58 -10.66
CA ALA A 431 18.30 -52.21 -10.55
C ALA A 431 17.22 -51.44 -9.80
N LYS A 432 17.50 -51.06 -8.56
CA LYS A 432 16.63 -50.16 -7.80
C LYS A 432 16.58 -48.83 -8.55
N GLN A 433 15.44 -48.56 -9.18
CA GLN A 433 15.19 -47.23 -9.69
C GLN A 433 14.97 -46.30 -8.52
N THR A 434 15.79 -45.29 -8.38
CA THR A 434 15.60 -44.21 -7.41
C THR A 434 14.85 -43.06 -8.11
N GLU A 435 13.76 -42.63 -7.51
CA GLU A 435 13.01 -41.46 -7.95
C GLU A 435 13.34 -40.30 -7.01
N SER A 436 13.62 -39.12 -7.60
CA SER A 436 13.86 -37.90 -6.84
C SER A 436 12.53 -37.27 -6.48
N VAL A 437 12.20 -37.23 -5.19
CA VAL A 437 10.95 -36.66 -4.66
C VAL A 437 11.25 -35.50 -3.73
N PRO A 438 10.35 -34.51 -3.56
CA PRO A 438 10.53 -33.44 -2.60
C PRO A 438 10.77 -33.95 -1.19
N LEU A 439 11.73 -33.36 -0.48
CA LEU A 439 12.12 -33.75 0.89
C LEU A 439 10.97 -33.62 1.87
N HIS A 440 10.12 -32.58 1.70
CA HIS A 440 8.98 -32.31 2.55
C HIS A 440 7.64 -32.53 1.82
N LYS A 441 6.66 -33.03 2.55
CA LYS A 441 5.30 -33.24 2.04
C LYS A 441 4.58 -31.91 1.79
N PRO A 442 3.54 -31.88 0.91
CA PRO A 442 2.65 -30.72 0.79
C PRO A 442 2.04 -30.37 2.15
N TYR A 443 2.02 -29.06 2.46
CA TYR A 443 1.44 -28.57 3.70
C TYR A 443 -0.10 -28.64 3.65
N ARG A 444 -0.69 -28.98 4.78
CA ARG A 444 -2.13 -28.92 5.00
C ARG A 444 -2.42 -28.29 6.34
N LEU A 445 -3.43 -27.42 6.37
CA LEU A 445 -3.95 -26.88 7.62
C LEU A 445 -4.39 -28.02 8.56
N PRO A 446 -4.17 -27.88 9.88
CA PRO A 446 -4.66 -28.83 10.85
C PRO A 446 -6.19 -28.92 10.82
N ALA A 447 -6.75 -30.11 11.04
CA ALA A 447 -8.20 -30.31 11.08
C ALA A 447 -8.86 -29.63 12.30
N ARG A 448 -8.07 -29.29 13.32
CA ARG A 448 -8.53 -28.66 14.56
C ARG A 448 -7.69 -27.44 14.93
N CYS A 449 -8.36 -26.44 15.45
CA CYS A 449 -7.72 -25.22 15.94
C CYS A 449 -6.65 -25.57 17.01
N PRO A 450 -5.39 -25.12 16.86
CA PRO A 450 -4.34 -25.44 17.82
C PRO A 450 -4.56 -24.78 19.20
N ILE A 451 -5.39 -23.74 19.28
CA ILE A 451 -5.69 -23.03 20.54
C ILE A 451 -6.92 -23.64 21.25
N CYS A 452 -8.07 -23.66 20.60
CA CYS A 452 -9.34 -24.08 21.23
C CYS A 452 -9.77 -25.52 20.90
N ARG A 453 -9.08 -26.20 20.00
CA ARG A 453 -9.33 -27.57 19.53
C ARG A 453 -10.67 -27.80 18.82
N SER A 454 -11.44 -26.76 18.52
CA SER A 454 -12.62 -26.85 17.66
C SER A 454 -12.23 -27.28 16.24
N GLU A 455 -13.12 -27.88 15.52
CA GLU A 455 -12.93 -28.23 14.11
C GLU A 455 -12.79 -26.95 13.29
N ILE A 456 -11.88 -26.97 12.29
CA ILE A 456 -11.70 -25.88 11.35
C ILE A 456 -12.56 -26.21 10.14
N GLU A 457 -13.58 -25.41 9.91
CA GLU A 457 -14.42 -25.49 8.73
C GLU A 457 -13.83 -24.64 7.60
N ARG A 458 -13.96 -25.09 6.38
CA ARG A 458 -13.66 -24.31 5.18
C ARG A 458 -14.90 -23.48 4.87
N GLU A 459 -14.74 -22.17 4.78
CA GLU A 459 -15.72 -21.33 4.09
C GLU A 459 -15.57 -21.61 2.59
N GLU A 460 -16.65 -22.07 1.96
CA GLU A 460 -16.75 -22.33 0.50
C GLU A 460 -16.82 -21.02 -0.29
#